data_97a4cd0da0c37d3eaa1d9fea03e2efdd
#
_entry.id   97a4cd0da0c37d3eaa1d9fea03e2efdd
#
_cell.length_a   1.000
_cell.length_b   1.000
_cell.length_c   1.000
_cell.angle_alpha   90.00
_cell.angle_beta   90.00
_cell.angle_gamma   90.00
#
_symmetry.space_group_name_H-M   'P 1'
#
loop_
_entity.id
_entity.type
_entity.pdbx_description
1 polymer ?
#
loop_
_entity_poly.entity_id
_entity_poly.type
_entity_poly.pdbx_seq_one_letter_code
_entity_poly.pdbx_strand_id
1 'polypeptide(L)'
;HLLVDVRDAMGGNTVNSMAEALAPTIEEITGGEVVLRILSNLADHRLARATATIEPESLSHDDNDLTGAQVRDRIVDAWALASADPYRATTHNKGIMNGIDAVTTATFNDWRAIEAGAHSYAAQGGYGPLTTYEVDADGALACSIELPIQIGTIGGATQVQPAAKAAMEILDAGSADELAGIIAAVGLAQNYAGLRALVSEGIQTGHMNLHAKNIAIQAGASGDTVDEIAEQLVEEDAIRQDRAEELLKEHL
;
A
#
# COMPACT_ATOMS: atom_id res chain seq x y z
N HIS A 1 15.79 13.05 22.04
CA HIS A 1 15.60 11.88 21.16
C HIS A 1 16.95 11.25 20.84
N LEU A 2 16.97 9.90 20.76
CA LEU A 2 18.12 9.12 20.31
C LEU A 2 17.85 8.66 18.87
N LEU A 3 18.68 9.09 17.93
CA LEU A 3 18.65 8.66 16.54
C LEU A 3 19.72 7.59 16.31
N VAL A 4 19.30 6.43 15.81
CA VAL A 4 20.18 5.27 15.63
C VAL A 4 20.06 4.75 14.19
N ASP A 5 21.19 4.65 13.50
CA ASP A 5 21.26 3.92 12.22
C ASP A 5 21.34 2.42 12.51
N VAL A 6 20.23 1.73 12.28
CA VAL A 6 20.07 0.30 12.56
C VAL A 6 20.37 -0.60 11.36
N ARG A 7 20.77 -0.03 10.22
CA ARG A 7 21.11 -0.74 8.98
C ARG A 7 19.99 -1.69 8.55
N ASP A 8 20.33 -2.96 8.34
CA ASP A 8 19.43 -4.01 7.86
C ASP A 8 18.51 -4.62 8.92
N ALA A 9 18.58 -4.13 10.16
CA ALA A 9 17.63 -4.50 11.21
C ALA A 9 16.41 -3.58 11.19
N MET A 10 15.25 -4.08 11.62
CA MET A 10 14.11 -3.21 11.95
C MET A 10 14.49 -2.22 13.05
N GLY A 11 15.27 -2.65 14.03
CA GLY A 11 15.95 -1.82 15.01
C GLY A 11 15.29 -1.74 16.38
N GLY A 12 14.10 -2.29 16.58
CA GLY A 12 13.34 -2.13 17.82
C GLY A 12 14.13 -2.52 19.08
N ASN A 13 14.70 -3.73 19.11
CA ASN A 13 15.49 -4.20 20.23
C ASN A 13 16.77 -3.39 20.42
N THR A 14 17.44 -3.01 19.32
CA THR A 14 18.67 -2.21 19.37
C THR A 14 18.42 -0.85 20.00
N VAL A 15 17.40 -0.14 19.53
CA VAL A 15 17.06 1.20 20.03
C VAL A 15 16.63 1.14 21.49
N ASN A 16 15.80 0.17 21.86
CA ASN A 16 15.35 0.01 23.25
C ASN A 16 16.52 -0.28 24.20
N SER A 17 17.42 -1.22 23.84
CA SER A 17 18.62 -1.52 24.64
C SER A 17 19.55 -0.32 24.78
N MET A 18 19.71 0.47 23.72
CA MET A 18 20.51 1.71 23.77
C MET A 18 19.86 2.77 24.66
N ALA A 19 18.53 2.94 24.58
CA ALA A 19 17.80 3.84 25.45
C ALA A 19 17.90 3.44 26.93
N GLU A 20 17.79 2.14 27.22
CA GLU A 20 17.98 1.59 28.57
C GLU A 20 19.40 1.83 29.10
N ALA A 21 20.41 1.59 28.27
CA ALA A 21 21.80 1.79 28.64
C ALA A 21 22.16 3.26 28.89
N LEU A 22 21.52 4.20 28.18
CA LEU A 22 21.75 5.64 28.33
C LEU A 22 20.98 6.26 29.50
N ALA A 23 19.94 5.62 30.01
CA ALA A 23 19.07 6.19 31.04
C ALA A 23 19.83 6.71 32.29
N PRO A 24 20.77 5.94 32.91
CA PRO A 24 21.51 6.42 34.08
C PRO A 24 22.34 7.68 33.78
N THR A 25 22.95 7.74 32.60
CA THR A 25 23.74 8.92 32.18
C THR A 25 22.88 10.15 32.01
N ILE A 26 21.67 9.99 31.43
CA ILE A 26 20.72 11.10 31.27
C ILE A 26 20.24 11.60 32.65
N GLU A 27 19.94 10.71 33.59
CA GLU A 27 19.57 11.08 34.97
C GLU A 27 20.71 11.84 35.67
N GLU A 28 21.96 11.37 35.54
CA GLU A 28 23.13 12.05 36.12
C GLU A 28 23.30 13.47 35.55
N ILE A 29 23.18 13.64 34.23
CA ILE A 29 23.36 14.94 33.58
C ILE A 29 22.23 15.92 33.90
N THR A 30 20.97 15.44 33.92
CA THR A 30 19.80 16.30 34.01
C THR A 30 19.28 16.50 35.45
N GLY A 31 19.62 15.60 36.36
CA GLY A 31 19.04 15.53 37.69
C GLY A 31 17.55 15.11 37.70
N GLY A 32 17.04 14.65 36.57
CA GLY A 32 15.68 14.14 36.40
C GLY A 32 15.57 12.65 36.60
N GLU A 33 14.36 12.11 36.39
CA GLU A 33 14.05 10.68 36.43
C GLU A 33 13.64 10.20 35.03
N VAL A 34 14.22 9.09 34.56
CA VAL A 34 13.84 8.45 33.29
C VAL A 34 12.71 7.47 33.49
N VAL A 35 11.52 7.83 33.04
CA VAL A 35 10.28 7.05 33.18
C VAL A 35 10.13 5.99 32.09
N LEU A 36 10.42 6.34 30.82
CA LEU A 36 10.27 5.45 29.66
C LEU A 36 11.56 5.32 28.86
N ARG A 37 11.81 4.11 28.36
CA ARG A 37 12.98 3.76 27.54
C ARG A 37 12.49 2.91 26.37
N ILE A 38 11.89 3.56 25.38
CA ILE A 38 11.20 2.88 24.29
C ILE A 38 11.39 3.63 22.97
N LEU A 39 11.41 2.89 21.86
CA LEU A 39 11.42 3.45 20.51
C LEU A 39 10.15 4.24 20.20
N SER A 40 10.22 5.08 19.17
CA SER A 40 9.06 5.64 18.49
C SER A 40 8.85 4.93 17.13
N ASN A 41 7.60 4.64 16.78
CA ASN A 41 7.27 4.16 15.44
C ASN A 41 7.21 5.28 14.38
N LEU A 42 7.21 6.56 14.80
CA LEU A 42 7.42 7.68 13.88
C LEU A 42 8.91 7.78 13.54
N ALA A 43 9.37 6.91 12.66
CA ALA A 43 10.76 6.84 12.20
C ALA A 43 10.99 7.78 11.00
N ASP A 44 10.71 9.08 11.17
CA ASP A 44 10.70 10.12 10.13
C ASP A 44 12.08 10.45 9.55
N HIS A 45 13.14 9.85 10.09
CA HIS A 45 14.48 9.86 9.51
C HIS A 45 14.80 8.59 8.68
N ARG A 46 13.91 7.60 8.64
CA ARG A 46 14.05 6.36 7.87
C ARG A 46 13.00 6.30 6.76
N LEU A 47 13.13 7.22 5.80
CA LEU A 47 12.18 7.42 4.72
C LEU A 47 12.51 6.55 3.51
N ALA A 48 11.50 5.88 2.96
CA ALA A 48 11.53 5.29 1.64
C ALA A 48 10.78 6.17 0.65
N ARG A 49 11.28 6.19 -0.60
CA ARG A 49 10.73 6.97 -1.70
C ARG A 49 10.59 6.11 -2.94
N ALA A 50 9.53 6.36 -3.69
CA ALA A 50 9.39 5.85 -5.05
C ALA A 50 8.77 6.91 -5.95
N THR A 51 9.16 6.92 -7.21
CA THR A 51 8.62 7.82 -8.22
C THR A 51 8.30 7.04 -9.50
N ALA A 52 7.32 7.52 -10.25
CA ALA A 52 7.02 7.00 -11.58
C ALA A 52 6.52 8.12 -12.48
N THR A 53 6.74 7.96 -13.79
CA THR A 53 6.17 8.83 -14.83
C THR A 53 5.38 7.95 -15.79
N ILE A 54 4.16 8.37 -16.13
CA ILE A 54 3.24 7.59 -16.95
C ILE A 54 2.75 8.47 -18.09
N GLU A 55 3.03 8.06 -19.33
CA GLU A 55 2.61 8.76 -20.52
C GLU A 55 1.08 8.70 -20.69
N PRO A 56 0.42 9.77 -21.15
CA PRO A 56 -1.04 9.81 -21.31
C PRO A 56 -1.58 8.67 -22.17
N GLU A 57 -0.86 8.25 -23.20
CA GLU A 57 -1.26 7.15 -24.08
C GLU A 57 -1.43 5.83 -23.35
N SER A 58 -0.66 5.62 -22.28
CA SER A 58 -0.74 4.43 -21.43
C SER A 58 -1.90 4.47 -20.42
N LEU A 59 -2.56 5.62 -20.28
CA LEU A 59 -3.70 5.82 -19.38
C LEU A 59 -5.05 5.57 -20.05
N SER A 60 -5.11 5.61 -21.39
CA SER A 60 -6.35 5.30 -22.14
C SER A 60 -6.73 3.83 -21.98
N HIS A 61 -8.03 3.56 -21.97
CA HIS A 61 -8.59 2.21 -21.93
C HIS A 61 -9.70 2.10 -22.95
N ASP A 62 -9.80 0.96 -23.64
CA ASP A 62 -10.81 0.72 -24.67
C ASP A 62 -12.25 0.70 -24.12
N ASP A 63 -12.38 0.44 -22.80
CA ASP A 63 -13.68 0.28 -22.12
C ASP A 63 -14.32 1.61 -21.66
N ASN A 64 -13.66 2.76 -21.90
CA ASN A 64 -14.24 4.07 -21.57
C ASN A 64 -13.95 5.12 -22.65
N ASP A 65 -14.85 6.11 -22.78
CA ASP A 65 -14.75 7.21 -23.75
C ASP A 65 -13.71 8.28 -23.36
N LEU A 66 -12.88 8.04 -22.31
CA LEU A 66 -11.91 9.01 -21.83
C LEU A 66 -10.58 8.88 -22.55
N THR A 67 -10.04 10.00 -23.00
CA THR A 67 -8.65 10.04 -23.46
C THR A 67 -7.69 9.89 -22.30
N GLY A 68 -6.47 9.38 -22.56
CA GLY A 68 -5.45 9.25 -21.52
C GLY A 68 -5.12 10.58 -20.83
N ALA A 69 -5.15 11.71 -21.55
CA ALA A 69 -4.99 13.03 -20.95
C ALA A 69 -6.13 13.39 -19.98
N GLN A 70 -7.37 13.01 -20.29
CA GLN A 70 -8.50 13.22 -19.38
C GLN A 70 -8.39 12.34 -18.12
N VAL A 71 -7.94 11.10 -18.26
CA VAL A 71 -7.68 10.20 -17.11
C VAL A 71 -6.58 10.79 -16.24
N ARG A 72 -5.47 11.26 -16.83
CA ARG A 72 -4.38 11.96 -16.13
C ARG A 72 -4.90 13.12 -15.29
N ASP A 73 -5.62 14.03 -15.92
CA ASP A 73 -6.13 15.26 -15.27
C ASP A 73 -7.07 14.91 -14.11
N ARG A 74 -7.96 13.93 -14.31
CA ARG A 74 -8.84 13.42 -13.23
C ARG A 74 -8.10 12.77 -12.08
N ILE A 75 -6.97 12.08 -12.32
CA ILE A 75 -6.12 11.52 -11.25
C ILE A 75 -5.53 12.65 -10.41
N VAL A 76 -5.04 13.72 -11.06
CA VAL A 76 -4.52 14.90 -10.35
C VAL A 76 -5.62 15.58 -9.54
N ASP A 77 -6.82 15.73 -10.08
CA ASP A 77 -7.99 16.31 -9.37
C ASP A 77 -8.38 15.43 -8.16
N ALA A 78 -8.38 14.10 -8.31
CA ALA A 78 -8.69 13.18 -7.23
C ALA A 78 -7.65 13.21 -6.10
N TRP A 79 -6.37 13.42 -6.44
CA TRP A 79 -5.31 13.66 -5.47
C TRP A 79 -5.44 15.05 -4.81
N ALA A 80 -5.76 16.09 -5.58
CA ALA A 80 -5.97 17.44 -5.04
C ALA A 80 -7.11 17.46 -4.01
N LEU A 81 -8.17 16.68 -4.23
CA LEU A 81 -9.23 16.49 -3.23
C LEU A 81 -8.69 15.83 -1.96
N ALA A 82 -7.83 14.80 -2.08
CA ALA A 82 -7.22 14.16 -0.91
C ALA A 82 -6.28 15.12 -0.16
N SER A 83 -5.64 16.06 -0.86
CA SER A 83 -4.80 17.08 -0.23
C SER A 83 -5.60 18.14 0.53
N ALA A 84 -6.84 18.41 0.12
CA ALA A 84 -7.71 19.42 0.70
C ALA A 84 -8.67 18.89 1.78
N ASP A 85 -8.98 17.58 1.75
CA ASP A 85 -9.99 16.96 2.61
C ASP A 85 -9.43 15.77 3.39
N PRO A 86 -9.36 15.84 4.73
CA PRO A 86 -8.83 14.77 5.56
C PRO A 86 -9.66 13.47 5.49
N TYR A 87 -10.95 13.54 5.20
CA TYR A 87 -11.78 12.34 4.99
C TYR A 87 -11.33 11.58 3.75
N ARG A 88 -11.10 12.31 2.65
CA ARG A 88 -10.57 11.69 1.43
C ARG A 88 -9.12 11.23 1.61
N ALA A 89 -8.27 12.02 2.27
CA ALA A 89 -6.89 11.65 2.59
C ALA A 89 -6.80 10.32 3.37
N THR A 90 -7.68 10.12 4.36
CA THR A 90 -7.72 8.89 5.16
C THR A 90 -7.97 7.66 4.29
N THR A 91 -8.95 7.72 3.38
CA THR A 91 -9.24 6.63 2.45
C THR A 91 -8.15 6.46 1.40
N HIS A 92 -7.55 7.55 0.94
CA HIS A 92 -6.40 7.53 0.03
C HIS A 92 -5.21 6.79 0.62
N ASN A 93 -4.80 7.14 1.83
CA ASN A 93 -3.67 6.52 2.52
C ASN A 93 -3.96 5.06 2.91
N LYS A 94 -5.20 4.74 3.34
CA LYS A 94 -5.61 3.35 3.56
C LYS A 94 -5.43 2.51 2.28
N GLY A 95 -5.74 3.09 1.11
CA GLY A 95 -5.51 2.44 -0.18
C GLY A 95 -4.04 2.14 -0.46
N ILE A 96 -3.13 3.05 -0.11
CA ILE A 96 -1.67 2.86 -0.19
C ILE A 96 -1.25 1.67 0.69
N MET A 97 -1.74 1.63 1.93
CA MET A 97 -1.37 0.61 2.91
C MET A 97 -1.82 -0.79 2.49
N ASN A 98 -2.85 -0.95 1.66
CA ASN A 98 -3.23 -2.26 1.11
C ASN A 98 -2.04 -2.95 0.38
N GLY A 99 -1.26 -2.19 -0.37
CA GLY A 99 -0.07 -2.73 -1.06
C GLY A 99 1.12 -2.89 -0.11
N ILE A 100 1.39 -1.90 0.71
CA ILE A 100 2.50 -1.89 1.68
C ILE A 100 2.38 -3.06 2.66
N ASP A 101 1.20 -3.24 3.26
CA ASP A 101 0.95 -4.30 4.24
C ASP A 101 1.04 -5.70 3.64
N ALA A 102 0.66 -5.86 2.38
CA ALA A 102 0.77 -7.14 1.69
C ALA A 102 2.23 -7.61 1.61
N VAL A 103 3.16 -6.75 1.16
CA VAL A 103 4.59 -7.08 1.07
C VAL A 103 5.21 -7.19 2.47
N THR A 104 4.86 -6.29 3.38
CA THR A 104 5.35 -6.29 4.76
C THR A 104 4.97 -7.59 5.48
N THR A 105 3.73 -8.06 5.31
CA THR A 105 3.24 -9.31 5.88
C THR A 105 3.91 -10.53 5.23
N ALA A 106 4.07 -10.53 3.90
CA ALA A 106 4.73 -11.61 3.17
C ALA A 106 6.19 -11.78 3.60
N THR A 107 6.88 -10.69 3.94
CA THR A 107 8.27 -10.69 4.43
C THR A 107 8.39 -10.83 5.95
N PHE A 108 7.28 -11.03 6.66
CA PHE A 108 7.21 -11.17 8.12
C PHE A 108 7.76 -9.96 8.90
N ASN A 109 7.64 -8.77 8.33
CA ASN A 109 7.91 -7.51 9.00
C ASN A 109 6.68 -7.01 9.79
N ASP A 110 6.86 -6.03 10.66
CA ASP A 110 5.79 -5.50 11.52
C ASP A 110 4.96 -4.43 10.78
N TRP A 111 3.88 -4.86 10.13
CA TRP A 111 2.96 -3.97 9.40
C TRP A 111 2.31 -2.93 10.32
N ARG A 112 2.07 -3.23 11.60
CA ARG A 112 1.46 -2.27 12.55
C ARG A 112 2.41 -1.13 12.89
N ALA A 113 3.70 -1.41 12.98
CA ALA A 113 4.73 -0.39 13.17
C ALA A 113 4.80 0.55 11.96
N ILE A 114 4.68 0.01 10.73
CA ILE A 114 4.67 0.78 9.49
C ILE A 114 3.40 1.62 9.39
N GLU A 115 2.22 1.06 9.63
CA GLU A 115 0.94 1.78 9.68
C GLU A 115 1.01 2.98 10.64
N ALA A 116 1.45 2.74 11.89
CA ALA A 116 1.59 3.78 12.89
C ALA A 116 2.54 4.90 12.43
N GLY A 117 3.68 4.55 11.85
CA GLY A 117 4.66 5.50 11.32
C GLY A 117 4.10 6.29 10.14
N ALA A 118 3.50 5.63 9.16
CA ALA A 118 2.95 6.23 7.95
C ALA A 118 1.84 7.24 8.26
N HIS A 119 0.85 6.85 9.07
CA HIS A 119 -0.25 7.76 9.44
C HIS A 119 0.20 8.92 10.34
N SER A 120 1.17 8.67 11.24
CA SER A 120 1.76 9.75 12.04
C SER A 120 2.54 10.73 11.17
N TYR A 121 3.24 10.24 10.14
CA TYR A 121 3.97 11.07 9.18
C TYR A 121 3.01 11.89 8.32
N ALA A 122 1.94 11.29 7.81
CA ALA A 122 0.88 11.97 7.06
C ALA A 122 0.17 13.08 7.87
N ALA A 123 0.23 13.00 9.21
CA ALA A 123 -0.40 13.97 10.12
C ALA A 123 0.52 15.14 10.50
N GLN A 124 1.78 15.15 10.07
CA GLN A 124 2.71 16.25 10.35
C GLN A 124 2.27 17.52 9.59
N GLY A 125 1.78 18.51 10.34
CA GLY A 125 1.30 19.78 9.75
C GLY A 125 -0.15 19.76 9.25
N GLY A 126 -0.88 18.68 9.47
CA GLY A 126 -2.25 18.41 9.01
C GLY A 126 -2.32 17.10 8.25
N TYR A 127 -3.40 16.32 8.43
CA TYR A 127 -3.50 15.02 7.79
C TYR A 127 -3.71 15.17 6.28
N GLY A 128 -2.76 14.65 5.49
CA GLY A 128 -2.77 14.70 4.02
C GLY A 128 -2.34 13.37 3.37
N PRO A 129 -2.35 13.30 2.02
CA PRO A 129 -1.91 12.14 1.28
C PRO A 129 -0.40 11.90 1.40
N LEU A 130 0.01 10.63 1.42
CA LEU A 130 1.42 10.20 1.39
C LEU A 130 2.01 10.22 -0.02
N THR A 131 1.17 10.44 -1.04
CA THR A 131 1.57 10.52 -2.45
C THR A 131 1.38 11.92 -3.01
N THR A 132 2.10 12.20 -4.10
CA THR A 132 1.92 13.40 -4.93
C THR A 132 1.67 12.98 -6.38
N TYR A 133 0.74 13.66 -7.04
CA TYR A 133 0.45 13.50 -8.46
C TYR A 133 0.41 14.87 -9.12
N GLU A 134 1.13 15.02 -10.21
CA GLU A 134 1.18 16.26 -10.99
C GLU A 134 1.36 15.97 -12.47
N VAL A 135 1.07 16.98 -13.31
CA VAL A 135 1.41 16.93 -14.74
C VAL A 135 2.79 17.54 -14.88
N ASP A 136 3.72 16.80 -15.44
CA ASP A 136 5.08 17.31 -15.67
C ASP A 136 5.17 18.23 -16.92
N ALA A 137 6.39 18.73 -17.20
CA ALA A 137 6.62 19.66 -18.30
C ALA A 137 6.36 19.06 -19.69
N ASP A 138 6.45 17.75 -19.81
CA ASP A 138 6.24 17.01 -21.07
C ASP A 138 4.80 16.53 -21.23
N GLY A 139 3.96 16.77 -20.21
CA GLY A 139 2.54 16.42 -20.22
C GLY A 139 2.25 15.03 -19.67
N ALA A 140 3.23 14.32 -19.11
CA ALA A 140 3.04 13.02 -18.48
C ALA A 140 2.53 13.15 -17.04
N LEU A 141 1.96 12.07 -16.49
CA LEU A 141 1.61 11.96 -15.08
C LEU A 141 2.85 11.62 -14.27
N ALA A 142 3.38 12.58 -13.53
CA ALA A 142 4.41 12.34 -12.54
C ALA A 142 3.77 11.99 -11.20
N CYS A 143 4.24 10.92 -10.56
CA CYS A 143 3.76 10.51 -9.26
C CYS A 143 4.93 10.12 -8.33
N SER A 144 4.74 10.38 -7.04
CA SER A 144 5.72 10.04 -6.01
C SER A 144 5.05 9.63 -4.70
N ILE A 145 5.80 8.88 -3.90
CA ILE A 145 5.45 8.54 -2.52
C ILE A 145 6.68 8.75 -1.64
N GLU A 146 6.45 9.25 -0.43
CA GLU A 146 7.46 9.32 0.63
C GLU A 146 6.80 8.99 1.96
N LEU A 147 7.38 8.02 2.70
CA LEU A 147 6.90 7.65 4.04
C LEU A 147 7.99 6.91 4.82
N PRO A 148 7.90 6.89 6.17
CA PRO A 148 8.78 6.04 6.97
C PRO A 148 8.43 4.57 6.79
N ILE A 149 9.45 3.75 6.45
CA ILE A 149 9.32 2.29 6.34
C ILE A 149 10.38 1.63 7.21
N GLN A 150 9.95 1.22 8.39
CA GLN A 150 10.79 0.67 9.44
C GLN A 150 10.76 -0.87 9.40
N ILE A 151 11.57 -1.44 8.51
CA ILE A 151 11.63 -2.89 8.26
C ILE A 151 13.06 -3.42 8.43
N GLY A 152 13.21 -4.74 8.45
CA GLY A 152 14.51 -5.42 8.45
C GLY A 152 14.54 -6.63 7.53
N THR A 153 15.74 -6.94 7.03
CA THR A 153 16.04 -8.16 6.27
C THR A 153 16.82 -9.17 7.09
N ILE A 154 17.33 -8.77 8.25
CA ILE A 154 18.11 -9.63 9.16
C ILE A 154 17.39 -9.81 10.51
N GLY A 155 17.56 -10.99 11.08
CA GLY A 155 17.02 -11.33 12.40
C GLY A 155 15.52 -11.65 12.39
N GLY A 156 14.99 -11.97 13.59
CA GLY A 156 13.56 -12.19 13.79
C GLY A 156 12.93 -13.33 12.98
N ALA A 157 11.64 -13.21 12.75
CA ALA A 157 10.83 -14.23 12.07
C ALA A 157 11.15 -14.36 10.58
N THR A 158 11.65 -13.32 9.91
CA THR A 158 12.04 -13.32 8.49
C THR A 158 13.04 -14.45 8.17
N GLN A 159 13.97 -14.73 9.09
CA GLN A 159 14.99 -15.78 8.91
C GLN A 159 14.49 -17.19 9.23
N VAL A 160 13.38 -17.35 9.94
CA VAL A 160 12.90 -18.63 10.47
C VAL A 160 11.69 -19.15 9.69
N GLN A 161 10.83 -18.27 9.22
CA GLN A 161 9.60 -18.65 8.54
C GLN A 161 9.86 -19.02 7.06
N PRO A 162 9.49 -20.24 6.61
CA PRO A 162 9.75 -20.68 5.23
C PRO A 162 9.10 -19.79 4.17
N ALA A 163 7.88 -19.32 4.43
CA ALA A 163 7.16 -18.43 3.51
C ALA A 163 7.87 -17.07 3.35
N ALA A 164 8.37 -16.49 4.45
CA ALA A 164 9.13 -15.25 4.40
C ALA A 164 10.45 -15.41 3.62
N LYS A 165 11.14 -16.55 3.80
CA LYS A 165 12.35 -16.84 3.01
C LYS A 165 12.05 -16.91 1.53
N ALA A 166 11.00 -17.64 1.14
CA ALA A 166 10.59 -17.71 -0.26
C ALA A 166 10.20 -16.34 -0.83
N ALA A 167 9.49 -15.51 -0.05
CA ALA A 167 9.17 -14.15 -0.45
C ALA A 167 10.42 -13.28 -0.64
N MET A 168 11.39 -13.36 0.27
CA MET A 168 12.66 -12.63 0.16
C MET A 168 13.51 -13.13 -1.02
N GLU A 169 13.52 -14.42 -1.31
CA GLU A 169 14.18 -14.99 -2.50
C GLU A 169 13.54 -14.52 -3.81
N ILE A 170 12.20 -14.39 -3.85
CA ILE A 170 11.48 -13.85 -5.02
C ILE A 170 11.77 -12.35 -5.20
N LEU A 171 11.82 -11.59 -4.11
CA LEU A 171 12.08 -10.14 -4.14
C LEU A 171 13.53 -9.81 -4.47
N ASP A 172 14.47 -10.71 -4.15
CA ASP A 172 15.92 -10.56 -4.36
C ASP A 172 16.48 -9.23 -3.80
N ALA A 173 15.90 -8.76 -2.69
CA ALA A 173 16.30 -7.51 -2.05
C ALA A 173 17.55 -7.72 -1.21
N GLY A 174 18.65 -7.04 -1.56
CA GLY A 174 19.96 -7.18 -0.93
C GLY A 174 20.13 -6.44 0.40
N SER A 175 19.19 -5.52 0.74
CA SER A 175 19.25 -4.69 1.95
C SER A 175 17.86 -4.30 2.44
N ALA A 176 17.77 -3.78 3.68
CA ALA A 176 16.52 -3.24 4.20
C ALA A 176 16.09 -1.96 3.44
N ASP A 177 17.03 -1.16 3.00
CA ASP A 177 16.73 0.05 2.22
C ASP A 177 16.16 -0.29 0.85
N GLU A 178 16.68 -1.32 0.18
CA GLU A 178 16.13 -1.81 -1.09
C GLU A 178 14.73 -2.39 -0.91
N LEU A 179 14.52 -3.22 0.11
CA LEU A 179 13.20 -3.76 0.44
C LEU A 179 12.21 -2.63 0.77
N ALA A 180 12.62 -1.59 1.50
CA ALA A 180 11.80 -0.42 1.79
C ALA A 180 11.40 0.34 0.52
N GLY A 181 12.34 0.48 -0.44
CA GLY A 181 12.07 1.04 -1.76
C GLY A 181 11.04 0.23 -2.55
N ILE A 182 11.15 -1.10 -2.56
CA ILE A 182 10.18 -2.01 -3.19
C ILE A 182 8.80 -1.84 -2.55
N ILE A 183 8.72 -1.81 -1.22
CA ILE A 183 7.46 -1.63 -0.48
C ILE A 183 6.82 -0.27 -0.83
N ALA A 184 7.62 0.80 -0.89
CA ALA A 184 7.14 2.12 -1.29
C ALA A 184 6.61 2.12 -2.73
N ALA A 185 7.32 1.47 -3.66
CA ALA A 185 6.90 1.34 -5.06
C ALA A 185 5.58 0.58 -5.20
N VAL A 186 5.39 -0.52 -4.43
CA VAL A 186 4.11 -1.25 -4.40
C VAL A 186 3.00 -0.37 -3.83
N GLY A 187 3.26 0.41 -2.77
CA GLY A 187 2.30 1.37 -2.22
C GLY A 187 1.86 2.41 -3.24
N LEU A 188 2.81 2.97 -4.01
CA LEU A 188 2.53 3.93 -5.08
C LEU A 188 1.71 3.29 -6.21
N ALA A 189 2.10 2.09 -6.67
CA ALA A 189 1.40 1.37 -7.72
C ALA A 189 -0.04 1.00 -7.31
N GLN A 190 -0.23 0.56 -6.06
CA GLN A 190 -1.55 0.26 -5.49
C GLN A 190 -2.45 1.50 -5.44
N ASN A 191 -1.89 2.64 -5.02
CA ASN A 191 -2.63 3.90 -4.98
C ASN A 191 -3.00 4.39 -6.37
N TYR A 192 -2.05 4.36 -7.32
CA TYR A 192 -2.28 4.69 -8.71
C TYR A 192 -3.40 3.83 -9.33
N ALA A 193 -3.35 2.52 -9.17
CA ALA A 193 -4.39 1.62 -9.67
C ALA A 193 -5.77 1.95 -9.09
N GLY A 194 -5.83 2.25 -7.79
CA GLY A 194 -7.08 2.67 -7.13
C GLY A 194 -7.60 4.01 -7.65
N LEU A 195 -6.74 5.01 -7.82
CA LEU A 195 -7.14 6.31 -8.38
C LEU A 195 -7.62 6.17 -9.82
N ARG A 196 -6.88 5.43 -10.66
CA ARG A 196 -7.28 5.17 -12.04
C ARG A 196 -8.67 4.54 -12.11
N ALA A 197 -8.94 3.50 -11.33
CA ALA A 197 -10.25 2.87 -11.28
C ALA A 197 -11.35 3.85 -10.82
N LEU A 198 -11.08 4.68 -9.81
CA LEU A 198 -12.03 5.66 -9.29
C LEU A 198 -12.44 6.72 -10.31
N VAL A 199 -11.51 7.17 -11.17
CA VAL A 199 -11.74 8.27 -12.11
C VAL A 199 -12.21 7.80 -13.48
N SER A 200 -12.15 6.49 -13.78
CA SER A 200 -12.57 5.88 -15.04
C SER A 200 -13.86 5.05 -14.89
N GLU A 201 -13.74 3.81 -14.50
CA GLU A 201 -14.84 2.83 -14.44
C GLU A 201 -15.64 2.95 -13.14
N GLY A 202 -15.03 3.48 -12.10
CA GLY A 202 -15.53 3.42 -10.73
C GLY A 202 -15.18 2.10 -10.03
N ILE A 203 -14.85 2.19 -8.75
CA ILE A 203 -14.44 1.02 -7.93
C ILE A 203 -15.56 -0.04 -7.84
N GLN A 204 -16.82 0.39 -7.87
CA GLN A 204 -17.95 -0.52 -7.71
C GLN A 204 -18.01 -1.53 -8.87
N THR A 205 -17.81 -1.09 -10.11
CA THR A 205 -17.83 -1.95 -11.30
C THR A 205 -16.76 -3.03 -11.23
N GLY A 206 -15.51 -2.67 -10.89
CA GLY A 206 -14.43 -3.66 -10.73
C GLY A 206 -14.67 -4.64 -9.58
N HIS A 207 -15.25 -4.18 -8.45
CA HIS A 207 -15.60 -5.04 -7.32
C HIS A 207 -16.76 -5.96 -7.66
N MET A 208 -17.76 -5.50 -8.43
CA MET A 208 -18.89 -6.33 -8.86
C MET A 208 -18.43 -7.48 -9.75
N ASN A 209 -17.54 -7.24 -10.71
CA ASN A 209 -16.97 -8.28 -11.55
C ASN A 209 -16.20 -9.33 -10.72
N LEU A 210 -15.34 -8.88 -9.78
CA LEU A 210 -14.62 -9.81 -8.92
C LEU A 210 -15.55 -10.60 -7.99
N HIS A 211 -16.60 -9.95 -7.47
CA HIS A 211 -17.60 -10.60 -6.64
C HIS A 211 -18.41 -11.63 -7.45
N ALA A 212 -18.80 -11.32 -8.68
CA ALA A 212 -19.47 -12.23 -9.58
C ALA A 212 -18.64 -13.48 -9.88
N LYS A 213 -17.34 -13.34 -10.15
CA LYS A 213 -16.41 -14.47 -10.32
C LYS A 213 -16.34 -15.36 -9.07
N ASN A 214 -16.26 -14.77 -7.88
CA ASN A 214 -16.25 -15.52 -6.63
C ASN A 214 -17.57 -16.29 -6.43
N ILE A 215 -18.70 -15.68 -6.75
CA ILE A 215 -20.02 -16.33 -6.69
C ILE A 215 -20.12 -17.47 -7.71
N ALA A 216 -19.63 -17.29 -8.95
CA ALA A 216 -19.58 -18.34 -9.95
C ALA A 216 -18.75 -19.55 -9.49
N ILE A 217 -17.57 -19.30 -8.90
CA ILE A 217 -16.71 -20.35 -8.32
C ILE A 217 -17.42 -21.08 -7.17
N GLN A 218 -18.07 -20.34 -6.28
CA GLN A 218 -18.84 -20.93 -5.17
C GLN A 218 -20.00 -21.79 -5.64
N ALA A 219 -20.63 -21.43 -6.77
CA ALA A 219 -21.67 -22.24 -7.42
C ALA A 219 -21.14 -23.50 -8.12
N GLY A 220 -19.79 -23.62 -8.25
CA GLY A 220 -19.15 -24.79 -8.84
C GLY A 220 -18.60 -24.58 -10.26
N ALA A 221 -18.62 -23.36 -10.79
CA ALA A 221 -17.99 -23.04 -12.07
C ALA A 221 -16.47 -23.21 -12.01
N SER A 222 -15.85 -23.60 -13.13
CA SER A 222 -14.41 -23.79 -13.27
C SER A 222 -13.94 -23.48 -14.69
N GLY A 223 -12.65 -23.10 -14.83
CA GLY A 223 -12.09 -22.74 -16.14
C GLY A 223 -12.81 -21.54 -16.75
N ASP A 224 -13.02 -21.55 -18.06
CA ASP A 224 -13.62 -20.45 -18.82
C ASP A 224 -15.08 -20.16 -18.41
N THR A 225 -15.80 -21.16 -17.91
CA THR A 225 -17.19 -21.02 -17.44
C THR A 225 -17.33 -20.03 -16.26
N VAL A 226 -16.25 -19.80 -15.51
CA VAL A 226 -16.26 -18.79 -14.42
C VAL A 226 -16.49 -17.39 -14.97
N ASP A 227 -15.81 -17.05 -16.05
CA ASP A 227 -15.89 -15.73 -16.67
C ASP A 227 -17.26 -15.55 -17.36
N GLU A 228 -17.74 -16.54 -18.09
CA GLU A 228 -19.04 -16.52 -18.75
C GLU A 228 -20.20 -16.32 -17.77
N ILE A 229 -20.22 -17.07 -16.66
CA ILE A 229 -21.26 -16.94 -15.63
C ILE A 229 -21.11 -15.59 -14.90
N ALA A 230 -19.90 -15.14 -14.61
CA ALA A 230 -19.67 -13.86 -13.94
C ALA A 230 -20.18 -12.68 -14.79
N GLU A 231 -19.93 -12.68 -16.10
CA GLU A 231 -20.43 -11.68 -17.03
C GLU A 231 -21.97 -11.64 -17.02
N GLN A 232 -22.63 -12.79 -17.13
CA GLN A 232 -24.10 -12.87 -17.10
C GLN A 232 -24.68 -12.39 -15.76
N LEU A 233 -24.05 -12.72 -14.62
CA LEU A 233 -24.49 -12.23 -13.31
C LEU A 233 -24.42 -10.71 -13.20
N VAL A 234 -23.39 -10.10 -13.81
CA VAL A 234 -23.21 -8.63 -13.84
C VAL A 234 -24.22 -7.98 -14.79
N GLU A 235 -24.41 -8.52 -16.00
CA GLU A 235 -25.39 -8.02 -16.98
C GLU A 235 -26.83 -8.04 -16.46
N GLU A 236 -27.18 -9.09 -15.71
CA GLU A 236 -28.50 -9.25 -15.09
C GLU A 236 -28.67 -8.46 -13.79
N ASP A 237 -27.62 -7.77 -13.28
CA ASP A 237 -27.59 -7.17 -11.94
C ASP A 237 -28.04 -8.16 -10.84
N ALA A 238 -27.65 -9.43 -10.98
CA ALA A 238 -28.12 -10.55 -10.18
C ALA A 238 -26.97 -11.37 -9.58
N ILE A 239 -25.99 -10.71 -8.97
CA ILE A 239 -24.80 -11.36 -8.39
C ILE A 239 -25.18 -12.10 -7.10
N ARG A 240 -25.75 -13.32 -7.27
CA ARG A 240 -26.23 -14.19 -6.19
C ARG A 240 -25.92 -15.64 -6.51
N GLN A 241 -25.72 -16.44 -5.47
CA GLN A 241 -25.36 -17.85 -5.62
C GLN A 241 -26.46 -18.68 -6.31
N ASP A 242 -27.73 -18.44 -5.95
CA ASP A 242 -28.86 -19.14 -6.56
C ASP A 242 -28.92 -18.93 -8.08
N ARG A 243 -28.69 -17.67 -8.54
CA ARG A 243 -28.66 -17.37 -9.98
C ARG A 243 -27.45 -17.99 -10.68
N ALA A 244 -26.28 -17.96 -10.04
CA ALA A 244 -25.08 -18.62 -10.57
C ALA A 244 -25.26 -20.15 -10.73
N GLU A 245 -25.92 -20.80 -9.77
CA GLU A 245 -26.25 -22.23 -9.84
C GLU A 245 -27.26 -22.55 -10.98
N GLU A 246 -28.22 -21.66 -11.26
CA GLU A 246 -29.12 -21.77 -12.40
C GLU A 246 -28.36 -21.65 -13.72
N LEU A 247 -27.54 -20.58 -13.88
CA LEU A 247 -26.73 -20.37 -15.06
C LEU A 247 -25.77 -21.54 -15.32
N LEU A 248 -25.14 -22.07 -14.28
CA LEU A 248 -24.26 -23.24 -14.41
C LEU A 248 -24.98 -24.47 -14.94
N LYS A 249 -26.26 -24.67 -14.57
CA LYS A 249 -27.10 -25.79 -15.11
C LYS A 249 -27.50 -25.57 -16.57
N GLU A 250 -27.61 -24.32 -17.01
CA GLU A 250 -27.92 -23.99 -18.41
C GLU A 250 -26.68 -24.17 -19.33
N HIS A 251 -25.48 -24.18 -18.76
CA HIS A 251 -24.21 -24.40 -19.47
C HIS A 251 -23.75 -25.87 -19.50
N LEU A 252 -24.39 -26.76 -18.77
CA LEU A 252 -24.14 -28.21 -18.72
C LEU A 252 -25.05 -28.97 -19.65
#